data_4f7d9d1a7ec37601ab0b04d2be3cb2d0
#
_entry.id   4f7d9d1a7ec37601ab0b04d2be3cb2d0
#
_cell.length_a   1.000
_cell.length_b   1.000
_cell.length_c   1.000
_cell.angle_alpha   90.00
_cell.angle_beta   90.00
_cell.angle_gamma   90.00
#
_symmetry.space_group_name_H-M   'P 1'
#
loop_
_entity.id
_entity.type
_entity.pdbx_description
1 polymer ?
#
loop_
_entity_poly.entity_id
_entity_poly.type
_entity_poly.pdbx_seq_one_letter_code
_entity_poly.pdbx_strand_id
1 'polypeptide(L)'
;MSPAAPPSVALLWGDDDLATARAVDGIAAAHAAGSGIPLERWAVRGDAGAASDLIGQIVERLSTPVMFGGGTMAVVNNVGPLLRRNDHRDALFGAIAILAPGNAICFVEATPSGTKAVPQKRLADAVTAAGGIVREFRSPKGGGLTAFIEAEARERQVALGVGAAKELATRIGGFVQEGDAERRQQTRIAATELEKLALYRGDRYVEVDDVRALVAEAIPNSVWAVTDAVGERRIARASEMLDRLLDTTPEPVILNVLHRRIRELLEVADRMAAGEALPAIRRAMKIASEFRMRNLAAQARAWSVDELRAALDGLLELDAMAKGAPRSVADPAQRRLAFLLWVADRVGRGG
;
A
#
# COMPACT_ATOMS: atom_id res chain seq x y z
N MET A 1 6.52 26.61 -29.63
CA MET A 1 5.54 25.52 -29.69
C MET A 1 4.44 25.86 -28.69
N SER A 2 3.22 26.04 -29.10
CA SER A 2 2.10 26.19 -28.17
C SER A 2 2.03 24.93 -27.28
N PRO A 3 1.84 25.10 -25.99
CA PRO A 3 1.64 23.94 -25.12
C PRO A 3 0.42 23.15 -25.62
N ALA A 4 0.54 21.82 -25.67
CA ALA A 4 -0.57 20.97 -26.04
C ALA A 4 -1.75 21.23 -25.08
N ALA A 5 -2.99 21.29 -25.64
CA ALA A 5 -4.16 21.47 -24.80
C ALA A 5 -4.23 20.39 -23.70
N PRO A 6 -4.62 20.76 -22.47
CA PRO A 6 -4.73 19.79 -21.39
C PRO A 6 -5.78 18.72 -21.73
N PRO A 7 -5.57 17.45 -21.32
CA PRO A 7 -6.53 16.39 -21.60
C PRO A 7 -7.82 16.62 -20.81
N SER A 8 -8.95 16.62 -21.50
CA SER A 8 -10.28 16.74 -20.87
C SER A 8 -10.77 15.39 -20.31
N VAL A 9 -10.20 14.28 -20.76
CA VAL A 9 -10.52 12.92 -20.29
C VAL A 9 -9.25 12.22 -19.86
N ALA A 10 -9.22 11.62 -18.67
CA ALA A 10 -8.08 10.89 -18.17
C ALA A 10 -8.48 9.63 -17.42
N LEU A 11 -7.70 8.56 -17.57
CA LEU A 11 -7.70 7.39 -16.70
C LEU A 11 -6.32 7.28 -16.03
N LEU A 12 -6.30 7.55 -14.74
CA LEU A 12 -5.12 7.52 -13.89
C LEU A 12 -5.23 6.30 -12.96
N TRP A 13 -4.31 5.40 -13.04
CA TRP A 13 -4.41 4.14 -12.31
C TRP A 13 -3.05 3.70 -11.73
N GLY A 14 -3.08 2.88 -10.70
CA GLY A 14 -1.86 2.37 -10.10
C GLY A 14 -1.91 2.26 -8.58
N ASP A 15 -0.72 2.09 -8.00
CA ASP A 15 -0.54 1.92 -6.56
C ASP A 15 0.28 3.06 -5.91
N ASP A 16 0.34 4.25 -6.55
CA ASP A 16 0.92 5.47 -5.98
C ASP A 16 -0.15 6.55 -5.84
N ASP A 17 -0.72 6.65 -4.63
CA ASP A 17 -1.81 7.60 -4.34
C ASP A 17 -1.36 9.07 -4.45
N LEU A 18 -0.11 9.40 -4.10
CA LEU A 18 0.39 10.76 -4.19
C LEU A 18 0.61 11.19 -5.64
N ALA A 19 1.28 10.35 -6.42
CA ALA A 19 1.55 10.64 -7.83
C ALA A 19 0.24 10.76 -8.64
N THR A 20 -0.75 9.90 -8.34
CA THR A 20 -2.08 9.98 -8.94
C THR A 20 -2.79 11.28 -8.57
N ALA A 21 -2.78 11.67 -7.29
CA ALA A 21 -3.38 12.93 -6.84
C ALA A 21 -2.72 14.16 -7.50
N ARG A 22 -1.39 14.17 -7.55
CA ARG A 22 -0.63 15.24 -8.24
C ARG A 22 -0.93 15.31 -9.73
N ALA A 23 -1.18 14.18 -10.38
CA ALA A 23 -1.59 14.17 -11.79
C ALA A 23 -2.97 14.79 -12.01
N VAL A 24 -3.94 14.49 -11.12
CA VAL A 24 -5.26 15.17 -11.10
C VAL A 24 -5.10 16.68 -10.92
N ASP A 25 -4.26 17.09 -9.95
CA ASP A 25 -3.96 18.49 -9.69
C ASP A 25 -3.31 19.17 -10.89
N GLY A 26 -2.37 18.50 -11.55
CA GLY A 26 -1.68 18.98 -12.73
C GLY A 26 -2.63 19.19 -13.92
N ILE A 27 -3.59 18.27 -14.13
CA ILE A 27 -4.62 18.43 -15.19
C ILE A 27 -5.49 19.65 -14.88
N ALA A 28 -5.97 19.80 -13.64
CA ALA A 28 -6.79 20.95 -13.26
C ALA A 28 -6.03 22.28 -13.40
N ALA A 29 -4.76 22.32 -13.00
CA ALA A 29 -3.90 23.49 -13.14
C ALA A 29 -3.65 23.87 -14.62
N ALA A 30 -3.46 22.87 -15.48
CA ALA A 30 -3.26 23.09 -16.91
C ALA A 30 -4.53 23.65 -17.58
N HIS A 31 -5.73 23.19 -17.19
CA HIS A 31 -6.99 23.78 -17.64
C HIS A 31 -7.15 25.23 -17.17
N ALA A 32 -6.84 25.50 -15.89
CA ALA A 32 -6.89 26.85 -15.35
C ALA A 32 -5.91 27.79 -16.06
N ALA A 33 -4.70 27.33 -16.37
CA ALA A 33 -3.71 28.12 -17.11
C ALA A 33 -4.16 28.43 -18.55
N GLY A 34 -4.88 27.50 -19.19
CA GLY A 34 -5.40 27.69 -20.56
C GLY A 34 -6.62 28.60 -20.66
N SER A 35 -7.51 28.53 -19.66
CA SER A 35 -8.77 29.30 -19.66
C SER A 35 -8.74 30.58 -18.82
N GLY A 36 -7.74 30.72 -17.94
CA GLY A 36 -7.68 31.78 -16.93
C GLY A 36 -8.62 31.57 -15.74
N ILE A 37 -9.43 30.53 -15.73
CA ILE A 37 -10.43 30.26 -14.71
C ILE A 37 -10.27 28.79 -14.21
N PRO A 38 -10.19 28.55 -12.90
CA PRO A 38 -10.08 27.20 -12.38
C PRO A 38 -11.36 26.39 -12.59
N LEU A 39 -11.20 25.07 -12.82
CA LEU A 39 -12.33 24.13 -12.85
C LEU A 39 -12.89 23.90 -11.45
N GLU A 40 -14.21 23.80 -11.35
CA GLU A 40 -14.86 23.29 -10.14
C GLU A 40 -14.55 21.78 -10.01
N ARG A 41 -13.91 21.39 -8.89
CA ARG A 41 -13.64 19.98 -8.64
C ARG A 41 -14.82 19.31 -7.98
N TRP A 42 -15.31 18.26 -8.59
CA TRP A 42 -16.35 17.40 -8.07
C TRP A 42 -15.84 15.98 -7.94
N ALA A 43 -15.51 15.57 -6.72
CA ALA A 43 -15.00 14.23 -6.43
C ALA A 43 -16.13 13.29 -6.01
N VAL A 44 -16.22 12.14 -6.67
CA VAL A 44 -17.19 11.09 -6.37
C VAL A 44 -16.53 9.72 -6.27
N ARG A 45 -17.20 8.79 -5.59
CA ARG A 45 -16.79 7.39 -5.53
C ARG A 45 -17.83 6.52 -6.22
N GLY A 46 -17.41 5.63 -7.12
CA GLY A 46 -18.28 4.74 -7.86
C GLY A 46 -19.05 3.72 -7.01
N ASP A 47 -18.70 3.56 -5.74
CA ASP A 47 -19.38 2.73 -4.73
C ASP A 47 -20.24 3.55 -3.75
N ALA A 48 -20.38 4.86 -3.95
CA ALA A 48 -21.18 5.73 -3.10
C ALA A 48 -22.62 5.85 -3.61
N GLY A 49 -23.54 5.09 -3.05
CA GLY A 49 -24.97 5.15 -3.41
C GLY A 49 -25.36 4.30 -4.62
N ALA A 50 -26.53 4.61 -5.22
CA ALA A 50 -27.00 3.91 -6.40
C ALA A 50 -26.21 4.30 -7.66
N ALA A 51 -25.69 3.32 -8.37
CA ALA A 51 -24.86 3.55 -9.56
C ALA A 51 -25.61 4.33 -10.67
N SER A 52 -26.94 4.10 -10.82
CA SER A 52 -27.79 4.82 -11.79
C SER A 52 -27.81 6.33 -11.52
N ASP A 53 -27.98 6.72 -10.26
CA ASP A 53 -28.10 8.12 -9.86
C ASP A 53 -26.76 8.85 -10.05
N LEU A 54 -25.66 8.18 -9.67
CA LEU A 54 -24.32 8.74 -9.83
C LEU A 54 -23.97 8.92 -11.31
N ILE A 55 -24.29 7.95 -12.17
CA ILE A 55 -24.09 8.07 -13.61
C ILE A 55 -24.94 9.20 -14.19
N GLY A 56 -26.21 9.31 -13.78
CA GLY A 56 -27.07 10.42 -14.18
C GLY A 56 -26.45 11.78 -13.85
N GLN A 57 -25.95 11.95 -12.64
CA GLN A 57 -25.26 13.17 -12.21
C GLN A 57 -23.97 13.44 -13.01
N ILE A 58 -23.18 12.40 -13.30
CA ILE A 58 -21.96 12.53 -14.11
C ILE A 58 -22.33 12.99 -15.52
N VAL A 59 -23.31 12.31 -16.16
CA VAL A 59 -23.75 12.64 -17.52
C VAL A 59 -24.28 14.09 -17.59
N GLU A 60 -25.18 14.46 -16.68
CA GLU A 60 -25.76 15.80 -16.61
C GLU A 60 -24.68 16.89 -16.50
N ARG A 61 -23.77 16.76 -15.52
CA ARG A 61 -22.72 17.77 -15.30
C ARG A 61 -21.74 17.88 -16.46
N LEU A 62 -21.36 16.75 -17.05
CA LEU A 62 -20.37 16.74 -18.13
C LEU A 62 -20.93 17.18 -19.49
N SER A 63 -22.23 16.94 -19.73
CA SER A 63 -22.89 17.37 -20.98
C SER A 63 -23.40 18.81 -20.93
N THR A 64 -23.46 19.46 -19.78
CA THR A 64 -23.89 20.82 -19.61
C THR A 64 -22.80 21.79 -20.09
N PRO A 65 -23.05 22.62 -21.13
CA PRO A 65 -22.08 23.62 -21.58
C PRO A 65 -21.78 24.66 -20.49
N VAL A 66 -20.51 25.05 -20.42
CA VAL A 66 -20.07 26.12 -19.52
C VAL A 66 -20.45 27.46 -20.10
N MET A 67 -21.38 28.16 -19.45
CA MET A 67 -21.80 29.50 -19.90
C MET A 67 -21.02 30.63 -19.23
N PHE A 68 -20.66 30.46 -17.96
CA PHE A 68 -19.90 31.43 -17.17
C PHE A 68 -18.96 30.72 -16.21
N GLY A 69 -17.78 31.26 -15.99
CA GLY A 69 -16.80 30.70 -15.06
C GLY A 69 -15.97 29.55 -15.65
N GLY A 70 -15.36 28.79 -14.78
CA GLY A 70 -14.69 27.53 -15.11
C GLY A 70 -15.68 26.38 -15.22
N GLY A 71 -15.35 25.36 -16.01
CA GLY A 71 -16.14 24.15 -16.12
C GLY A 71 -16.01 23.26 -14.89
N THR A 72 -16.63 22.08 -14.96
CA THR A 72 -16.54 21.04 -13.91
C THR A 72 -15.49 19.99 -14.27
N MET A 73 -14.64 19.66 -13.32
CA MET A 73 -13.76 18.50 -13.37
C MET A 73 -14.32 17.40 -12.47
N ALA A 74 -14.94 16.40 -13.06
CA ALA A 74 -15.38 15.23 -12.32
C ALA A 74 -14.17 14.31 -12.01
N VAL A 75 -13.94 13.98 -10.75
CA VAL A 75 -12.93 13.02 -10.32
C VAL A 75 -13.62 11.77 -9.78
N VAL A 76 -13.68 10.72 -10.60
CA VAL A 76 -14.41 9.49 -10.31
C VAL A 76 -13.45 8.44 -9.77
N ASN A 77 -13.47 8.22 -8.45
CA ASN A 77 -12.68 7.19 -7.78
C ASN A 77 -13.43 5.86 -7.77
N ASN A 78 -12.70 4.74 -7.95
CA ASN A 78 -13.27 3.39 -7.92
C ASN A 78 -14.45 3.23 -8.90
N VAL A 79 -14.19 3.41 -10.18
CA VAL A 79 -15.23 3.38 -11.24
C VAL A 79 -15.81 1.98 -11.46
N GLY A 80 -15.12 0.91 -11.02
CA GLY A 80 -15.51 -0.49 -11.26
C GLY A 80 -16.99 -0.81 -11.03
N PRO A 81 -17.62 -0.40 -9.91
CA PRO A 81 -19.04 -0.59 -9.67
C PRO A 81 -19.95 0.00 -10.74
N LEU A 82 -19.60 1.16 -11.31
CA LEU A 82 -20.36 1.84 -12.36
C LEU A 82 -20.32 1.11 -13.71
N LEU A 83 -19.30 0.28 -13.92
CA LEU A 83 -19.08 -0.43 -15.19
C LEU A 83 -19.67 -1.86 -15.20
N ARG A 84 -20.33 -2.30 -14.14
CA ARG A 84 -20.85 -3.69 -14.03
C ARG A 84 -22.00 -3.95 -15.00
N ARG A 85 -22.91 -3.01 -15.17
CA ARG A 85 -24.06 -3.11 -16.06
C ARG A 85 -23.71 -2.49 -17.43
N ASN A 86 -24.26 -3.07 -18.50
CA ASN A 86 -23.99 -2.59 -19.86
C ASN A 86 -24.59 -1.21 -20.09
N ASP A 87 -25.86 -1.01 -19.68
CA ASP A 87 -26.56 0.27 -19.80
C ASP A 87 -25.83 1.43 -19.07
N HIS A 88 -25.33 1.19 -17.87
CA HIS A 88 -24.54 2.13 -17.10
C HIS A 88 -23.21 2.49 -17.79
N ARG A 89 -22.53 1.47 -18.31
CA ARG A 89 -21.27 1.64 -19.02
C ARG A 89 -21.46 2.43 -20.30
N ASP A 90 -22.52 2.11 -21.07
CA ASP A 90 -22.79 2.76 -22.34
C ASP A 90 -23.19 4.24 -22.13
N ALA A 91 -23.94 4.55 -21.07
CA ALA A 91 -24.25 5.92 -20.67
C ALA A 91 -22.99 6.71 -20.29
N LEU A 92 -22.09 6.11 -19.49
CA LEU A 92 -20.84 6.75 -19.08
C LEU A 92 -19.90 6.98 -20.27
N PHE A 93 -19.76 6.00 -21.17
CA PHE A 93 -18.92 6.12 -22.36
C PHE A 93 -19.52 7.13 -23.37
N GLY A 94 -20.85 7.18 -23.46
CA GLY A 94 -21.54 8.23 -24.22
C GLY A 94 -21.22 9.63 -23.69
N ALA A 95 -21.26 9.83 -22.37
CA ALA A 95 -20.91 11.10 -21.76
C ALA A 95 -19.44 11.51 -22.01
N ILE A 96 -18.51 10.56 -21.98
CA ILE A 96 -17.11 10.81 -22.33
C ILE A 96 -16.97 11.29 -23.78
N ALA A 97 -17.71 10.67 -24.71
CA ALA A 97 -17.64 10.99 -26.15
C ALA A 97 -18.22 12.37 -26.50
N ILE A 98 -19.19 12.85 -25.72
CA ILE A 98 -19.89 14.15 -25.95
C ILE A 98 -19.58 15.18 -24.86
N LEU A 99 -18.45 15.07 -24.22
CA LEU A 99 -18.03 15.98 -23.15
C LEU A 99 -18.11 17.44 -23.60
N ALA A 100 -18.89 18.24 -22.86
CA ALA A 100 -19.06 19.66 -23.24
C ALA A 100 -17.72 20.42 -23.07
N PRO A 101 -17.40 21.35 -24.01
CA PRO A 101 -16.18 22.15 -23.93
C PRO A 101 -16.06 22.86 -22.56
N GLY A 102 -14.88 22.85 -22.01
CA GLY A 102 -14.58 23.43 -20.69
C GLY A 102 -14.75 22.47 -19.50
N ASN A 103 -15.42 21.33 -19.69
CA ASN A 103 -15.48 20.28 -18.66
C ASN A 103 -14.36 19.25 -18.79
N ALA A 104 -14.07 18.54 -17.72
CA ALA A 104 -13.10 17.46 -17.70
C ALA A 104 -13.56 16.29 -16.81
N ILE A 105 -13.07 15.09 -17.09
CA ILE A 105 -13.28 13.91 -16.25
C ILE A 105 -11.97 13.14 -16.05
N CYS A 106 -11.68 12.81 -14.79
CA CYS A 106 -10.57 11.96 -14.39
C CYS A 106 -11.10 10.72 -13.67
N PHE A 107 -10.89 9.57 -14.25
CA PHE A 107 -11.08 8.28 -13.57
C PHE A 107 -9.84 7.93 -12.79
N VAL A 108 -10.01 7.57 -11.53
CA VAL A 108 -8.92 7.17 -10.62
C VAL A 108 -9.15 5.76 -10.13
N GLU A 109 -8.28 4.85 -10.55
CA GLU A 109 -8.32 3.43 -10.20
C GLU A 109 -7.12 3.06 -9.35
N ALA A 110 -7.37 2.80 -8.07
CA ALA A 110 -6.35 2.27 -7.20
C ALA A 110 -6.17 0.77 -7.40
N THR A 111 -4.93 0.32 -7.54
CA THR A 111 -4.60 -1.10 -7.65
C THR A 111 -3.90 -1.60 -6.39
N PRO A 112 -4.07 -2.89 -6.03
CA PRO A 112 -3.31 -3.48 -4.92
C PRO A 112 -1.81 -3.42 -5.20
N SER A 113 -1.03 -3.06 -4.18
CA SER A 113 0.42 -2.98 -4.30
C SER A 113 1.05 -4.30 -4.73
N GLY A 114 2.00 -4.21 -5.68
CA GLY A 114 2.76 -5.38 -6.13
C GLY A 114 2.04 -6.31 -7.10
N THR A 115 0.82 -6.02 -7.50
CA THR A 115 0.11 -6.80 -8.52
C THR A 115 0.48 -6.32 -9.93
N LYS A 116 0.48 -7.25 -10.90
CA LYS A 116 0.44 -6.89 -12.33
C LYS A 116 -1.00 -6.55 -12.71
N ALA A 117 -1.54 -5.48 -12.13
CA ALA A 117 -2.85 -5.00 -12.51
C ALA A 117 -2.76 -4.37 -13.90
N VAL A 118 -3.86 -4.44 -14.61
CA VAL A 118 -4.09 -3.72 -15.88
C VAL A 118 -5.34 -2.88 -15.68
N PRO A 119 -5.42 -1.69 -16.31
CA PRO A 119 -6.63 -0.89 -16.22
C PRO A 119 -7.79 -1.64 -16.86
N GLN A 120 -9.01 -1.27 -16.50
CA GLN A 120 -10.18 -1.84 -17.17
C GLN A 120 -10.13 -1.50 -18.67
N LYS A 121 -9.88 -2.52 -19.51
CA LYS A 121 -9.60 -2.35 -20.93
C LYS A 121 -10.65 -1.50 -21.64
N ARG A 122 -11.94 -1.78 -21.44
CA ARG A 122 -13.02 -1.04 -22.08
C ARG A 122 -13.04 0.45 -21.71
N LEU A 123 -12.73 0.79 -20.46
CA LEU A 123 -12.61 2.17 -20.03
C LEU A 123 -11.39 2.85 -20.66
N ALA A 124 -10.25 2.16 -20.66
CA ALA A 124 -9.02 2.67 -21.28
C ALA A 124 -9.23 2.93 -22.79
N ASP A 125 -9.90 2.02 -23.49
CA ASP A 125 -10.24 2.16 -24.92
C ASP A 125 -11.17 3.37 -25.13
N ALA A 126 -12.20 3.56 -24.31
CA ALA A 126 -13.14 4.70 -24.41
C ALA A 126 -12.44 6.04 -24.12
N VAL A 127 -11.57 6.10 -23.10
CA VAL A 127 -10.76 7.29 -22.80
C VAL A 127 -9.83 7.63 -23.96
N THR A 128 -9.17 6.63 -24.54
CA THR A 128 -8.27 6.82 -25.69
C THR A 128 -9.03 7.28 -26.94
N ALA A 129 -10.19 6.68 -27.21
CA ALA A 129 -11.05 7.08 -28.34
C ALA A 129 -11.56 8.53 -28.23
N ALA A 130 -11.75 9.02 -27.01
CA ALA A 130 -12.10 10.42 -26.75
C ALA A 130 -10.88 11.40 -26.78
N GLY A 131 -9.70 10.94 -27.21
CA GLY A 131 -8.48 11.74 -27.23
C GLY A 131 -7.87 11.98 -25.83
N GLY A 132 -8.32 11.23 -24.83
CA GLY A 132 -7.85 11.31 -23.46
C GLY A 132 -6.54 10.57 -23.21
N ILE A 133 -6.05 10.64 -21.98
CA ILE A 133 -4.82 9.96 -21.54
C ILE A 133 -5.11 8.78 -20.60
N VAL A 134 -4.35 7.71 -20.76
CA VAL A 134 -4.31 6.57 -19.85
C VAL A 134 -2.92 6.48 -19.27
N ARG A 135 -2.77 6.64 -17.94
CA ARG A 135 -1.46 6.70 -17.29
C ARG A 135 -1.41 5.85 -16.04
N GLU A 136 -0.35 5.06 -15.93
CA GLU A 136 -0.04 4.26 -14.74
C GLU A 136 0.90 5.00 -13.80
N PHE A 137 0.63 4.89 -12.49
CA PHE A 137 1.47 5.40 -11.41
C PHE A 137 1.81 4.27 -10.45
N ARG A 138 3.07 3.85 -10.46
CA ARG A 138 3.57 2.77 -9.59
C ARG A 138 4.35 3.34 -8.42
N SER A 139 4.03 2.86 -7.23
CA SER A 139 4.80 3.18 -6.02
C SER A 139 6.25 2.72 -6.17
N PRO A 140 7.23 3.60 -5.93
CA PRO A 140 8.63 3.25 -5.95
C PRO A 140 8.95 2.24 -4.85
N LYS A 141 9.92 1.33 -5.12
CA LYS A 141 10.32 0.26 -4.20
C LYS A 141 11.78 0.39 -3.82
N GLY A 142 12.10 0.10 -2.56
CA GLY A 142 13.49 0.07 -2.08
C GLY A 142 14.27 1.34 -2.44
N GLY A 143 15.33 1.19 -3.22
CA GLY A 143 16.14 2.33 -3.70
C GLY A 143 15.37 3.38 -4.49
N GLY A 144 14.28 2.99 -5.17
CA GLY A 144 13.40 3.92 -5.88
C GLY A 144 12.67 4.89 -4.92
N LEU A 145 12.30 4.43 -3.72
CA LEU A 145 11.71 5.31 -2.70
C LEU A 145 12.74 6.28 -2.14
N THR A 146 13.99 5.84 -1.95
CA THR A 146 15.09 6.75 -1.57
C THR A 146 15.29 7.83 -2.62
N ALA A 147 15.35 7.46 -3.90
CA ALA A 147 15.48 8.40 -5.01
C ALA A 147 14.28 9.38 -5.09
N PHE A 148 13.06 8.90 -4.81
CA PHE A 148 11.87 9.76 -4.71
C PHE A 148 12.03 10.80 -3.59
N ILE A 149 12.47 10.38 -2.38
CA ILE A 149 12.69 11.28 -1.24
C ILE A 149 13.75 12.34 -1.57
N GLU A 150 14.84 11.96 -2.22
CA GLU A 150 15.88 12.89 -2.66
C GLU A 150 15.38 13.89 -3.72
N ALA A 151 14.53 13.44 -4.64
CA ALA A 151 13.91 14.31 -5.63
C ALA A 151 12.92 15.28 -5.00
N GLU A 152 12.08 14.79 -4.09
CA GLU A 152 11.12 15.60 -3.33
C GLU A 152 11.81 16.65 -2.46
N ALA A 153 12.91 16.27 -1.80
CA ALA A 153 13.72 17.19 -1.00
C ALA A 153 14.32 18.33 -1.86
N ARG A 154 14.83 17.99 -3.05
CA ARG A 154 15.35 19.00 -4.00
C ARG A 154 14.27 19.96 -4.48
N GLU A 155 13.08 19.44 -4.83
CA GLU A 155 11.95 20.24 -5.29
C GLU A 155 11.50 21.23 -4.19
N ARG A 156 11.52 20.79 -2.93
CA ARG A 156 11.14 21.59 -1.76
C ARG A 156 12.30 22.39 -1.15
N GLN A 157 13.48 22.34 -1.74
CA GLN A 157 14.68 23.01 -1.24
C GLN A 157 15.10 22.57 0.18
N VAL A 158 14.81 21.31 0.53
CA VAL A 158 15.22 20.70 1.81
C VAL A 158 16.59 20.07 1.67
N ALA A 159 17.56 20.55 2.46
CA ALA A 159 18.90 19.98 2.48
C ALA A 159 18.94 18.69 3.31
N LEU A 160 19.29 17.57 2.68
CA LEU A 160 19.44 16.27 3.33
C LEU A 160 20.92 15.94 3.56
N GLY A 161 21.26 15.51 4.77
CA GLY A 161 22.54 14.93 5.11
C GLY A 161 22.72 13.53 4.50
N VAL A 162 23.97 13.06 4.49
CA VAL A 162 24.31 11.73 3.92
C VAL A 162 23.54 10.61 4.63
N GLY A 163 22.78 9.84 3.89
CA GLY A 163 22.00 8.70 4.41
C GLY A 163 20.62 9.05 4.98
N ALA A 164 20.26 10.33 5.16
CA ALA A 164 18.96 10.73 5.72
C ALA A 164 17.77 10.25 4.86
N ALA A 165 17.86 10.36 3.54
CA ALA A 165 16.81 9.84 2.62
C ALA A 165 16.64 8.33 2.74
N LYS A 166 17.73 7.58 2.86
CA LYS A 166 17.71 6.13 3.03
C LYS A 166 17.11 5.73 4.39
N GLU A 167 17.49 6.43 5.45
CA GLU A 167 16.92 6.23 6.79
C GLU A 167 15.41 6.50 6.79
N LEU A 168 14.97 7.61 6.18
CA LEU A 168 13.55 7.91 6.03
C LEU A 168 12.82 6.80 5.26
N ALA A 169 13.35 6.39 4.10
CA ALA A 169 12.78 5.29 3.32
C ALA A 169 12.69 3.99 4.14
N THR A 170 13.69 3.70 4.97
CA THR A 170 13.71 2.53 5.86
C THR A 170 12.60 2.61 6.90
N ARG A 171 12.49 3.74 7.60
CA ARG A 171 11.52 3.91 8.68
C ARG A 171 10.08 3.85 8.21
N ILE A 172 9.78 4.36 7.03
CA ILE A 172 8.44 4.26 6.43
C ILE A 172 8.17 2.92 5.72
N GLY A 173 9.02 1.92 5.90
CA GLY A 173 8.81 0.56 5.38
C GLY A 173 9.17 0.36 3.90
N GLY A 174 9.96 1.24 3.30
CA GLY A 174 10.32 1.20 1.88
C GLY A 174 11.11 -0.04 1.45
N PHE A 175 11.80 -0.69 2.38
CA PHE A 175 12.58 -1.91 2.14
C PHE A 175 11.86 -3.20 2.58
N VAL A 176 10.63 -3.11 3.08
CA VAL A 176 9.81 -4.29 3.39
C VAL A 176 9.43 -4.97 2.09
N GLN A 177 9.90 -6.20 1.87
CA GLN A 177 9.68 -6.93 0.61
C GLN A 177 8.39 -7.75 0.60
N GLU A 178 7.73 -7.89 1.73
CA GLU A 178 6.56 -8.74 1.88
C GLU A 178 5.28 -8.08 1.35
N GLY A 179 4.43 -8.89 0.69
CA GLY A 179 3.31 -8.47 -0.12
C GLY A 179 2.15 -7.74 0.59
N ASP A 180 2.28 -7.51 1.89
CA ASP A 180 1.25 -6.86 2.71
C ASP A 180 1.63 -5.46 3.18
N ALA A 181 2.80 -4.94 2.79
CA ALA A 181 3.10 -3.54 3.02
C ALA A 181 2.15 -2.69 2.16
N GLU A 182 1.27 -1.92 2.79
CA GLU A 182 0.42 -0.93 2.13
C GLU A 182 1.32 0.15 1.51
N ARG A 183 1.75 -0.07 0.26
CA ARG A 183 2.72 0.80 -0.42
C ARG A 183 2.08 2.02 -1.06
N ARG A 184 0.77 2.00 -1.24
CA ARG A 184 0.02 3.05 -1.91
C ARG A 184 0.24 4.43 -1.31
N GLN A 185 0.44 4.48 0.00
CA GLN A 185 0.62 5.72 0.76
C GLN A 185 2.09 6.05 1.05
N GLN A 186 3.05 5.20 0.68
CA GLN A 186 4.46 5.40 1.05
C GLN A 186 5.04 6.72 0.56
N THR A 187 4.76 7.11 -0.67
CA THR A 187 5.20 8.39 -1.23
C THR A 187 4.55 9.58 -0.53
N ARG A 188 3.28 9.46 -0.16
CA ARG A 188 2.57 10.48 0.63
C ARG A 188 3.14 10.59 2.03
N ILE A 189 3.35 9.47 2.71
CA ILE A 189 4.00 9.44 4.03
C ILE A 189 5.39 10.06 3.93
N ALA A 190 6.20 9.66 2.93
CA ALA A 190 7.53 10.22 2.71
C ALA A 190 7.51 11.74 2.54
N ALA A 191 6.59 12.26 1.73
CA ALA A 191 6.46 13.70 1.49
C ALA A 191 6.03 14.46 2.77
N THR A 192 5.11 13.89 3.55
CA THR A 192 4.63 14.49 4.82
C THR A 192 5.73 14.45 5.89
N GLU A 193 6.45 13.33 6.03
CA GLU A 193 7.55 13.24 6.98
C GLU A 193 8.71 14.15 6.60
N LEU A 194 8.99 14.29 5.31
CA LEU A 194 10.01 15.23 4.82
C LEU A 194 9.63 16.69 5.13
N GLU A 195 8.36 17.07 4.98
CA GLU A 195 7.87 18.40 5.33
C GLU A 195 8.00 18.66 6.84
N LYS A 196 7.66 17.69 7.68
CA LYS A 196 7.83 17.77 9.14
C LYS A 196 9.31 17.96 9.51
N LEU A 197 10.21 17.19 8.88
CA LEU A 197 11.65 17.30 9.10
C LEU A 197 12.20 18.66 8.66
N ALA A 198 11.74 19.19 7.53
CA ALA A 198 12.10 20.50 7.03
C ALA A 198 11.69 21.62 8.02
N LEU A 199 10.47 21.57 8.54
CA LEU A 199 9.99 22.52 9.54
C LEU A 199 10.82 22.47 10.84
N TYR A 200 11.23 21.28 11.24
CA TYR A 200 12.06 21.10 12.44
C TYR A 200 13.47 21.67 12.29
N ARG A 201 14.10 21.46 11.14
CA ARG A 201 15.49 21.86 10.90
C ARG A 201 15.65 23.27 10.33
N GLY A 202 14.61 23.80 9.68
CA GLY A 202 14.69 25.08 8.97
C GLY A 202 15.74 25.02 7.86
N ASP A 203 16.67 25.97 7.82
CA ASP A 203 17.70 26.07 6.78
C ASP A 203 18.89 25.12 6.97
N ARG A 204 18.89 24.27 8.01
CA ARG A 204 19.97 23.30 8.27
C ARG A 204 19.72 21.97 7.60
N TYR A 205 20.80 21.20 7.41
CA TYR A 205 20.68 19.82 6.92
C TYR A 205 19.83 18.96 7.85
N VAL A 206 18.96 18.16 7.28
CA VAL A 206 18.24 17.08 7.96
C VAL A 206 19.18 15.88 8.04
N GLU A 207 19.65 15.58 9.24
CA GLU A 207 20.58 14.48 9.49
C GLU A 207 19.85 13.16 9.80
N VAL A 208 20.57 12.05 9.75
CA VAL A 208 20.02 10.70 10.08
C VAL A 208 19.40 10.68 11.48
N ASP A 209 20.02 11.36 12.45
CA ASP A 209 19.54 11.37 13.84
C ASP A 209 18.24 12.19 13.99
N ASP A 210 18.01 13.20 13.16
CA ASP A 210 16.73 13.91 13.12
C ASP A 210 15.61 13.02 12.61
N VAL A 211 15.91 12.23 11.57
CA VAL A 211 14.95 11.24 11.04
C VAL A 211 14.62 10.22 12.12
N ARG A 212 15.62 9.73 12.86
CA ARG A 212 15.42 8.77 13.95
C ARG A 212 14.62 9.36 15.11
N ALA A 213 14.82 10.60 15.42
CA ALA A 213 14.12 11.29 16.52
C ALA A 213 12.65 11.60 16.21
N LEU A 214 12.35 11.97 14.95
CA LEU A 214 11.04 12.51 14.59
C LEU A 214 10.14 11.56 13.82
N VAL A 215 10.71 10.63 13.04
CA VAL A 215 9.93 9.69 12.22
C VAL A 215 9.80 8.37 12.95
N ALA A 216 8.58 8.03 13.31
CA ALA A 216 8.29 6.70 13.87
C ALA A 216 8.53 5.60 12.81
N GLU A 217 9.02 4.45 13.22
CA GLU A 217 9.05 3.28 12.34
C GLU A 217 7.63 2.80 12.06
N ALA A 218 7.21 2.82 10.79
CA ALA A 218 5.84 2.47 10.38
C ALA A 218 5.47 1.01 10.69
N ILE A 219 6.41 0.09 10.55
CA ILE A 219 6.44 -1.26 11.12
C ILE A 219 7.91 -1.48 11.43
N PRO A 220 8.28 -1.74 12.67
CA PRO A 220 9.67 -2.03 12.95
C PRO A 220 10.15 -3.15 12.01
N ASN A 221 11.25 -2.93 11.28
CA ASN A 221 11.91 -4.01 10.53
C ASN A 221 12.16 -5.24 11.43
N SER A 222 12.16 -5.01 12.72
CA SER A 222 12.19 -6.01 13.78
C SER A 222 11.02 -7.01 13.75
N VAL A 223 9.78 -6.62 13.40
CA VAL A 223 8.63 -7.56 13.35
C VAL A 223 8.84 -8.64 12.29
N TRP A 224 9.26 -8.23 11.10
CA TRP A 224 9.55 -9.17 10.01
C TRP A 224 10.80 -10.00 10.29
N ALA A 225 11.80 -9.36 10.88
CA ALA A 225 13.03 -10.06 11.29
C ALA A 225 12.77 -11.11 12.39
N VAL A 226 11.82 -10.86 13.32
CA VAL A 226 11.35 -11.86 14.27
C VAL A 226 10.68 -13.03 13.55
N THR A 227 9.77 -12.76 12.60
CA THR A 227 9.09 -13.84 11.87
C THR A 227 10.03 -14.69 11.04
N ASP A 228 11.05 -14.08 10.44
CA ASP A 228 12.10 -14.83 9.73
C ASP A 228 12.95 -15.65 10.68
N ALA A 229 13.37 -15.07 11.81
CA ALA A 229 14.13 -15.80 12.82
C ALA A 229 13.35 -16.99 13.41
N VAL A 230 12.03 -16.84 13.60
CA VAL A 230 11.13 -17.93 14.01
C VAL A 230 11.03 -18.99 12.91
N GLY A 231 10.76 -18.58 11.65
CA GLY A 231 10.66 -19.50 10.53
C GLY A 231 11.95 -20.30 10.26
N GLU A 232 13.10 -19.66 10.46
CA GLU A 232 14.44 -20.26 10.35
C GLU A 232 14.90 -21.02 11.60
N ARG A 233 14.06 -21.08 12.65
CA ARG A 233 14.37 -21.72 13.94
C ARG A 233 15.61 -21.16 14.67
N ARG A 234 15.86 -19.87 14.49
CA ARG A 234 16.99 -19.19 15.16
C ARG A 234 16.57 -18.66 16.53
N ILE A 235 16.47 -19.54 17.53
CA ILE A 235 15.91 -19.25 18.86
C ILE A 235 16.51 -18.01 19.50
N ALA A 236 17.84 -17.97 19.63
CA ALA A 236 18.53 -16.87 20.32
C ALA A 236 18.18 -15.52 19.67
N ARG A 237 18.21 -15.47 18.33
CA ARG A 237 17.87 -14.27 17.57
C ARG A 237 16.38 -13.92 17.67
N ALA A 238 15.49 -14.91 17.57
CA ALA A 238 14.06 -14.72 17.71
C ALA A 238 13.70 -14.18 19.10
N SER A 239 14.27 -14.73 20.16
CA SER A 239 14.04 -14.29 21.54
C SER A 239 14.56 -12.88 21.80
N GLU A 240 15.79 -12.57 21.39
CA GLU A 240 16.38 -11.23 21.56
C GLU A 240 15.56 -10.15 20.81
N MET A 241 15.18 -10.44 19.58
CA MET A 241 14.42 -9.50 18.76
C MET A 241 12.99 -9.34 19.26
N LEU A 242 12.35 -10.44 19.68
CA LEU A 242 11.00 -10.42 20.26
C LEU A 242 10.97 -9.62 21.55
N ASP A 243 11.98 -9.80 22.42
CA ASP A 243 12.08 -9.09 23.69
C ASP A 243 12.14 -7.57 23.50
N ARG A 244 12.98 -7.11 22.56
CA ARG A 244 13.05 -5.68 22.17
C ARG A 244 11.76 -5.18 21.50
N LEU A 245 11.11 -6.04 20.70
CA LEU A 245 9.91 -5.67 19.99
C LEU A 245 8.72 -5.45 20.94
N LEU A 246 8.63 -6.23 22.01
CA LEU A 246 7.60 -6.09 23.06
C LEU A 246 7.68 -4.76 23.83
N ASP A 247 8.83 -4.06 23.80
CA ASP A 247 8.95 -2.72 24.38
C ASP A 247 8.29 -1.62 23.54
N THR A 248 8.17 -1.84 22.24
CA THR A 248 7.79 -0.78 21.27
C THR A 248 6.55 -1.11 20.43
N THR A 249 6.14 -2.38 20.41
CA THR A 249 5.04 -2.84 19.55
C THR A 249 3.97 -3.54 20.39
N PRO A 250 2.69 -3.19 20.22
CA PRO A 250 1.59 -3.83 20.92
C PRO A 250 1.54 -5.35 20.68
N GLU A 251 1.37 -6.12 21.74
CA GLU A 251 1.29 -7.59 21.71
C GLU A 251 0.36 -8.17 20.63
N PRO A 252 -0.87 -7.61 20.40
CA PRO A 252 -1.76 -8.12 19.35
C PRO A 252 -1.20 -8.00 17.93
N VAL A 253 -0.37 -6.99 17.67
CA VAL A 253 0.30 -6.82 16.37
C VAL A 253 1.33 -7.92 16.15
N ILE A 254 2.14 -8.19 17.17
CA ILE A 254 3.16 -9.26 17.15
C ILE A 254 2.49 -10.62 16.94
N LEU A 255 1.43 -10.91 17.73
CA LEU A 255 0.66 -12.15 17.62
C LEU A 255 0.10 -12.35 16.21
N ASN A 256 -0.52 -11.33 15.63
CA ASN A 256 -1.12 -11.42 14.30
C ASN A 256 -0.06 -11.76 13.24
N VAL A 257 1.11 -11.12 13.31
CA VAL A 257 2.18 -11.34 12.30
C VAL A 257 2.81 -12.73 12.47
N LEU A 258 3.07 -13.19 13.71
CA LEU A 258 3.55 -14.54 13.98
C LEU A 258 2.54 -15.60 13.54
N HIS A 259 1.27 -15.43 13.91
CA HIS A 259 0.18 -16.34 13.54
C HIS A 259 0.08 -16.49 12.01
N ARG A 260 0.15 -15.37 11.28
CA ARG A 260 0.13 -15.40 9.82
C ARG A 260 1.33 -16.13 9.24
N ARG A 261 2.55 -15.89 9.76
CA ARG A 261 3.75 -16.58 9.30
C ARG A 261 3.67 -18.09 9.53
N ILE A 262 3.28 -18.53 10.72
CA ILE A 262 3.17 -19.98 11.02
C ILE A 262 2.10 -20.63 10.14
N ARG A 263 0.95 -19.98 9.90
CA ARG A 263 -0.08 -20.47 8.96
C ARG A 263 0.44 -20.59 7.52
N GLU A 264 1.19 -19.60 7.04
CA GLU A 264 1.81 -19.67 5.72
C GLU A 264 2.80 -20.84 5.61
N LEU A 265 3.63 -21.05 6.64
CA LEU A 265 4.55 -22.18 6.68
C LEU A 265 3.81 -23.52 6.71
N LEU A 266 2.73 -23.62 7.50
CA LEU A 266 1.90 -24.82 7.57
C LEU A 266 1.27 -25.14 6.21
N GLU A 267 0.69 -24.16 5.54
CA GLU A 267 0.10 -24.36 4.20
C GLU A 267 1.17 -24.79 3.18
N VAL A 268 2.34 -24.17 3.21
CA VAL A 268 3.45 -24.55 2.32
C VAL A 268 3.93 -25.97 2.63
N ALA A 269 4.10 -26.32 3.91
CA ALA A 269 4.56 -27.66 4.33
C ALA A 269 3.57 -28.74 3.91
N ASP A 270 2.27 -28.53 4.14
CA ASP A 270 1.19 -29.46 3.79
C ASP A 270 1.11 -29.71 2.28
N ARG A 271 1.15 -28.64 1.47
CA ARG A 271 1.16 -28.75 0.00
C ARG A 271 2.42 -29.42 -0.55
N MET A 272 3.59 -29.15 0.07
CA MET A 272 4.84 -29.82 -0.29
C MET A 272 4.78 -31.31 0.05
N ALA A 273 4.18 -31.68 1.20
CA ALA A 273 3.97 -33.07 1.59
C ALA A 273 2.99 -33.79 0.61
N ALA A 274 2.02 -33.07 0.07
CA ALA A 274 1.14 -33.57 -0.98
C ALA A 274 1.82 -33.67 -2.36
N GLY A 275 3.10 -33.33 -2.49
CA GLY A 275 3.87 -33.42 -3.76
C GLY A 275 3.64 -32.26 -4.73
N GLU A 276 3.02 -31.16 -4.29
CA GLU A 276 2.81 -30.00 -5.16
C GLU A 276 4.16 -29.29 -5.46
N ALA A 277 4.36 -28.89 -6.72
CA ALA A 277 5.54 -28.13 -7.13
C ALA A 277 5.45 -26.67 -6.68
N LEU A 278 6.59 -26.05 -6.29
CA LEU A 278 6.64 -24.66 -5.79
C LEU A 278 5.93 -23.63 -6.69
N PRO A 279 5.97 -23.70 -8.05
CA PRO A 279 5.22 -22.79 -8.90
C PRO A 279 3.70 -22.94 -8.77
N ALA A 280 3.20 -24.14 -8.46
CA ALA A 280 1.78 -24.39 -8.23
C ALA A 280 1.35 -23.83 -6.87
N ILE A 281 2.12 -24.10 -5.82
CA ILE A 281 1.92 -23.57 -4.45
C ILE A 281 1.90 -22.04 -4.51
N ARG A 282 2.87 -21.42 -5.18
CA ARG A 282 2.95 -19.97 -5.35
C ARG A 282 1.68 -19.37 -5.95
N ARG A 283 1.13 -20.03 -6.99
CA ARG A 283 -0.11 -19.57 -7.64
C ARG A 283 -1.33 -19.73 -6.75
N ALA A 284 -1.44 -20.86 -6.07
CA ALA A 284 -2.56 -21.17 -5.17
C ALA A 284 -2.61 -20.21 -3.98
N MET A 285 -1.47 -19.92 -3.38
CA MET A 285 -1.31 -18.97 -2.26
C MET A 285 -1.25 -17.50 -2.71
N LYS A 286 -1.34 -17.22 -4.02
CA LYS A 286 -1.25 -15.86 -4.61
C LYS A 286 0.02 -15.09 -4.22
N ILE A 287 1.14 -15.79 -4.03
CA ILE A 287 2.43 -15.19 -3.67
C ILE A 287 3.04 -14.58 -4.93
N ALA A 288 3.16 -13.26 -4.98
CA ALA A 288 3.67 -12.55 -6.16
C ALA A 288 5.16 -12.79 -6.39
N SER A 289 5.96 -12.85 -5.32
CA SER A 289 7.43 -12.97 -5.37
C SER A 289 7.88 -14.42 -5.36
N GLU A 290 8.66 -14.82 -6.36
CA GLU A 290 9.32 -16.13 -6.40
C GLU A 290 10.37 -16.27 -5.29
N PHE A 291 11.07 -15.19 -4.97
CA PHE A 291 12.03 -15.15 -3.87
C PHE A 291 11.35 -15.44 -2.53
N ARG A 292 10.20 -14.79 -2.26
CA ARG A 292 9.40 -15.05 -1.05
C ARG A 292 8.95 -16.51 -0.98
N MET A 293 8.50 -17.09 -2.10
CA MET A 293 8.08 -18.49 -2.16
C MET A 293 9.24 -19.43 -1.81
N ARG A 294 10.43 -19.17 -2.35
CA ARG A 294 11.63 -19.97 -2.03
C ARG A 294 12.01 -19.87 -0.54
N ASN A 295 11.94 -18.68 0.05
CA ASN A 295 12.21 -18.48 1.47
C ASN A 295 11.19 -19.21 2.34
N LEU A 296 9.90 -19.08 2.05
CA LEU A 296 8.85 -19.80 2.78
C LEU A 296 9.05 -21.34 2.68
N ALA A 297 9.38 -21.84 1.49
CA ALA A 297 9.63 -23.25 1.29
C ALA A 297 10.89 -23.73 2.04
N ALA A 298 11.94 -22.90 2.12
CA ALA A 298 13.13 -23.20 2.90
C ALA A 298 12.82 -23.24 4.41
N GLN A 299 12.07 -22.26 4.89
CA GLN A 299 11.61 -22.21 6.27
C GLN A 299 10.67 -23.38 6.60
N ALA A 300 9.69 -23.68 5.74
CA ALA A 300 8.74 -24.77 5.94
C ALA A 300 9.42 -26.16 6.06
N ARG A 301 10.54 -26.38 5.36
CA ARG A 301 11.34 -27.62 5.47
C ARG A 301 12.02 -27.79 6.83
N ALA A 302 12.21 -26.71 7.59
CA ALA A 302 12.79 -26.77 8.92
C ALA A 302 11.79 -27.19 10.00
N TRP A 303 10.52 -27.37 9.63
CA TRP A 303 9.42 -27.69 10.54
C TRP A 303 8.68 -28.94 10.09
N SER A 304 8.20 -29.75 11.05
CA SER A 304 7.15 -30.70 10.78
C SER A 304 5.77 -30.03 10.83
N VAL A 305 4.78 -30.65 10.20
CA VAL A 305 3.37 -30.19 10.22
C VAL A 305 2.84 -30.13 11.66
N ASP A 306 3.20 -31.14 12.49
CA ASP A 306 2.75 -31.20 13.89
C ASP A 306 3.39 -30.10 14.75
N GLU A 307 4.68 -29.78 14.53
CA GLU A 307 5.33 -28.65 15.19
C GLU A 307 4.67 -27.30 14.82
N LEU A 308 4.33 -27.11 13.54
CA LEU A 308 3.65 -25.89 13.11
C LEU A 308 2.23 -25.77 13.70
N ARG A 309 1.51 -26.88 13.83
CA ARG A 309 0.21 -26.91 14.53
C ARG A 309 0.37 -26.58 16.00
N ALA A 310 1.33 -27.21 16.69
CA ALA A 310 1.59 -26.92 18.08
C ALA A 310 2.04 -25.47 18.31
N ALA A 311 2.78 -24.88 17.35
CA ALA A 311 3.13 -23.46 17.40
C ALA A 311 1.92 -22.55 17.27
N LEU A 312 0.95 -22.88 16.38
CA LEU A 312 -0.32 -22.15 16.27
C LEU A 312 -1.17 -22.24 17.55
N ASP A 313 -1.27 -23.42 18.15
CA ASP A 313 -2.00 -23.61 19.39
C ASP A 313 -1.39 -22.76 20.52
N GLY A 314 -0.06 -22.70 20.61
CA GLY A 314 0.62 -21.83 21.58
C GLY A 314 0.39 -20.34 21.32
N LEU A 315 0.32 -19.89 20.07
CA LEU A 315 -0.05 -18.50 19.75
C LEU A 315 -1.51 -18.18 20.12
N LEU A 316 -2.43 -19.15 19.98
CA LEU A 316 -3.81 -19.00 20.41
C LEU A 316 -3.91 -18.86 21.93
N GLU A 317 -3.11 -19.62 22.69
CA GLU A 317 -3.02 -19.48 24.14
C GLU A 317 -2.52 -18.09 24.55
N LEU A 318 -1.48 -17.56 23.88
CA LEU A 318 -0.97 -16.21 24.12
C LEU A 318 -2.04 -15.13 23.80
N ASP A 319 -2.79 -15.29 22.73
CA ASP A 319 -3.90 -14.39 22.38
C ASP A 319 -5.02 -14.42 23.42
N ALA A 320 -5.37 -15.59 23.93
CA ALA A 320 -6.33 -15.77 25.01
C ALA A 320 -5.89 -15.11 26.32
N MET A 321 -4.58 -15.21 26.66
CA MET A 321 -4.00 -14.51 27.82
C MET A 321 -4.12 -12.99 27.71
N ALA A 322 -4.01 -12.43 26.51
CA ALA A 322 -4.08 -10.99 26.27
C ALA A 322 -5.52 -10.45 26.25
N LYS A 323 -6.53 -11.28 25.91
CA LYS A 323 -7.92 -10.85 25.64
C LYS A 323 -8.91 -11.07 26.79
N GLY A 324 -8.48 -11.41 27.97
CA GLY A 324 -9.37 -11.54 29.11
C GLY A 324 -10.20 -12.85 29.15
N ALA A 325 -9.76 -13.90 28.47
CA ALA A 325 -10.33 -15.26 28.62
C ALA A 325 -10.13 -15.82 30.06
N PRO A 326 -10.75 -16.94 30.45
CA PRO A 326 -10.60 -17.51 31.80
C PRO A 326 -9.15 -17.74 32.27
N ARG A 327 -8.17 -17.73 31.35
CA ARG A 327 -6.73 -17.79 31.60
C ARG A 327 -6.02 -16.46 31.38
N SER A 328 -6.75 -15.35 31.45
CA SER A 328 -6.19 -14.01 31.25
C SER A 328 -5.13 -13.70 32.29
N VAL A 329 -4.00 -13.18 31.81
CA VAL A 329 -2.89 -12.71 32.62
C VAL A 329 -2.82 -11.19 32.52
N ALA A 330 -3.17 -10.50 33.61
CA ALA A 330 -3.21 -9.04 33.64
C ALA A 330 -1.80 -8.42 33.65
N ASP A 331 -0.82 -9.12 34.23
CA ASP A 331 0.56 -8.63 34.35
C ASP A 331 1.30 -8.66 33.00
N PRO A 332 1.75 -7.49 32.48
CA PRO A 332 2.53 -7.42 31.26
C PRO A 332 3.84 -8.21 31.31
N ALA A 333 4.51 -8.27 32.47
CA ALA A 333 5.77 -9.00 32.62
C ALA A 333 5.58 -10.52 32.47
N GLN A 334 4.45 -11.03 32.99
CA GLN A 334 4.11 -12.45 32.84
C GLN A 334 3.73 -12.77 31.39
N ARG A 335 3.02 -11.88 30.70
CA ARG A 335 2.72 -12.07 29.27
C ARG A 335 3.99 -12.04 28.42
N ARG A 336 4.92 -11.10 28.70
CA ARG A 336 6.22 -11.04 28.05
C ARG A 336 7.00 -12.35 28.23
N LEU A 337 7.04 -12.87 29.46
CA LEU A 337 7.66 -14.15 29.73
C LEU A 337 7.00 -15.30 28.96
N ALA A 338 5.67 -15.32 28.86
CA ALA A 338 4.94 -16.32 28.10
C ALA A 338 5.31 -16.31 26.61
N PHE A 339 5.49 -15.13 26.00
CA PHE A 339 5.98 -15.00 24.61
C PHE A 339 7.39 -15.59 24.45
N LEU A 340 8.31 -15.26 25.35
CA LEU A 340 9.68 -15.77 25.29
C LEU A 340 9.74 -17.29 25.50
N LEU A 341 8.92 -17.81 26.42
CA LEU A 341 8.78 -19.26 26.62
C LEU A 341 8.19 -19.96 25.40
N TRP A 342 7.21 -19.33 24.73
CA TRP A 342 6.68 -19.86 23.46
C TRP A 342 7.77 -19.99 22.40
N VAL A 343 8.63 -18.97 22.24
CA VAL A 343 9.78 -19.05 21.31
C VAL A 343 10.72 -20.18 21.71
N ALA A 344 11.10 -20.26 22.99
CA ALA A 344 12.03 -21.29 23.47
C ALA A 344 11.49 -22.70 23.28
N ASP A 345 10.20 -22.93 23.58
CA ASP A 345 9.57 -24.25 23.49
C ASP A 345 9.21 -24.66 22.07
N ARG A 346 8.62 -23.74 21.27
CA ARG A 346 8.08 -24.08 19.95
C ARG A 346 9.10 -23.91 18.83
N VAL A 347 9.99 -22.92 18.93
CA VAL A 347 11.03 -22.70 17.92
C VAL A 347 12.25 -23.58 18.17
N GLY A 348 12.46 -23.97 19.42
CA GLY A 348 13.64 -24.74 19.87
C GLY A 348 13.64 -26.24 19.60
N ARG A 349 12.51 -26.88 19.39
CA ARG A 349 12.37 -28.34 19.28
C ARG A 349 12.78 -28.94 17.95
N GLY A 350 13.76 -28.40 17.27
CA GLY A 350 14.28 -28.90 15.99
C GLY A 350 15.71 -29.35 16.10
N GLY A 351 15.95 -30.38 16.87
CA GLY A 351 17.23 -31.05 16.98
C GLY A 351 17.06 -32.56 17.07
#